data_eb49f39f803fd78f085cee0a8616bdce
#
_entry.id   eb49f39f803fd78f085cee0a8616bdce
#
_cell.length_a   1.000
_cell.length_b   1.000
_cell.length_c   1.000
_cell.angle_alpha   90.00
_cell.angle_beta   90.00
_cell.angle_gamma   90.00
#
_symmetry.space_group_name_H-M   'P 1'
#
loop_
_entity.id
_entity.type
_entity.pdbx_description
1 polymer ?
#
loop_
_entity_poly.entity_id
_entity_poly.type
_entity_poly.pdbx_seq_one_letter_code
_entity_poly.pdbx_strand_id
1 'polypeptide(L)'
;MPDPTSTVVDNSPYLSWSRFCAPEVGSVMTAPIGSGPVVVGVLPGLAPGVIEVASSIAWRFGTTLVCVSVDASLFDAGTRSDGSVMVEPIDPDTADTTPQGLSDSDKAAVRAAATTYGVDVTFVPGVGDPSRALSQVAEDRDAAMLVVGARTGAGRIAEFFTGSVAVRLTHQQHRSVLVVPVDPVGFDAPLPWDTP
;
A
#
# COMPACT_ATOMS: atom_id res chain seq x y z
N MET A 1 -50.41 7.55 38.83
CA MET A 1 -49.96 6.40 38.05
C MET A 1 -49.96 6.86 36.60
N PRO A 2 -48.79 7.07 35.95
CA PRO A 2 -48.72 7.29 34.51
C PRO A 2 -48.46 5.97 33.80
N ASP A 3 -49.10 5.81 32.67
CA ASP A 3 -49.16 4.68 31.78
C ASP A 3 -47.79 4.45 31.06
N PRO A 4 -47.19 3.25 31.03
CA PRO A 4 -45.92 2.98 30.41
C PRO A 4 -46.07 2.32 29.03
N THR A 5 -46.74 2.96 28.07
CA THR A 5 -46.81 2.47 26.67
C THR A 5 -46.81 3.63 25.68
N SER A 6 -45.66 4.31 25.55
CA SER A 6 -45.38 5.07 24.33
C SER A 6 -44.22 4.36 23.61
N THR A 7 -44.58 3.47 22.69
CA THR A 7 -43.67 2.91 21.70
C THR A 7 -43.29 4.03 20.73
N VAL A 8 -42.11 4.58 20.91
CA VAL A 8 -41.51 5.49 19.92
C VAL A 8 -41.10 4.66 18.74
N VAL A 9 -41.86 4.74 17.67
CA VAL A 9 -41.50 4.18 16.37
C VAL A 9 -40.44 5.07 15.77
N ASP A 10 -39.15 4.66 15.85
CA ASP A 10 -38.04 5.32 15.15
C ASP A 10 -38.23 5.07 13.65
N ASN A 11 -38.71 6.08 12.94
CA ASN A 11 -38.93 6.09 11.49
C ASN A 11 -37.73 6.71 10.75
N SER A 12 -36.51 6.48 11.25
CA SER A 12 -35.29 6.93 10.59
C SER A 12 -34.97 6.04 9.37
N PRO A 13 -34.82 6.63 8.17
CA PRO A 13 -34.41 5.88 6.98
C PRO A 13 -32.94 5.47 6.99
N TYR A 14 -32.17 5.81 8.04
CA TYR A 14 -30.78 5.43 8.20
C TYR A 14 -30.71 4.12 8.97
N LEU A 15 -30.17 3.09 8.34
CA LEU A 15 -29.86 1.81 8.96
C LEU A 15 -28.99 2.08 10.21
N SER A 16 -29.52 1.76 11.39
CA SER A 16 -28.80 1.84 12.65
C SER A 16 -27.57 0.93 12.57
N TRP A 17 -26.39 1.50 12.65
CA TRP A 17 -25.11 0.81 12.72
C TRP A 17 -24.99 -0.18 13.89
N SER A 18 -25.89 -0.11 14.85
CA SER A 18 -25.92 -0.99 16.03
C SER A 18 -26.22 -2.45 15.70
N ARG A 19 -26.76 -2.77 14.53
CA ARG A 19 -27.01 -4.16 14.08
C ARG A 19 -25.79 -4.84 13.47
N PHE A 20 -24.73 -4.08 13.12
CA PHE A 20 -23.51 -4.64 12.53
C PHE A 20 -22.35 -4.82 13.52
N CYS A 21 -22.48 -4.35 14.74
CA CYS A 21 -21.39 -4.35 15.74
C CYS A 21 -21.69 -5.21 16.99
N ALA A 22 -22.47 -6.26 16.88
CA ALA A 22 -22.47 -7.29 17.91
C ALA A 22 -21.66 -8.49 17.39
N PRO A 23 -20.37 -8.64 17.75
CA PRO A 23 -19.70 -9.91 17.52
C PRO A 23 -20.37 -10.94 18.42
N GLU A 24 -20.89 -12.01 17.84
CA GLU A 24 -21.17 -13.21 18.61
C GLU A 24 -19.85 -13.62 19.28
N VAL A 25 -19.88 -13.62 20.62
CA VAL A 25 -18.76 -14.08 21.45
C VAL A 25 -18.61 -15.58 21.20
N GLY A 26 -17.79 -15.95 20.22
CA GLY A 26 -17.57 -17.36 19.92
C GLY A 26 -16.62 -17.64 18.76
N SER A 27 -16.41 -16.71 17.85
CA SER A 27 -15.42 -16.84 16.80
C SER A 27 -14.37 -15.77 17.00
N VAL A 28 -13.22 -16.13 17.53
CA VAL A 28 -12.02 -15.31 17.39
C VAL A 28 -11.75 -15.27 15.89
N MET A 29 -12.25 -14.25 15.21
CA MET A 29 -11.70 -13.86 13.92
C MET A 29 -10.25 -13.49 14.20
N THR A 30 -9.37 -14.46 14.00
CA THR A 30 -7.95 -14.20 13.81
C THR A 30 -7.89 -13.42 12.49
N ALA A 31 -8.08 -12.11 12.57
CA ALA A 31 -7.79 -11.26 11.43
C ALA A 31 -6.34 -11.55 11.07
N PRO A 32 -6.03 -11.84 9.81
CA PRO A 32 -4.66 -12.04 9.37
C PRO A 32 -3.97 -10.68 9.25
N ILE A 33 -3.83 -9.98 10.35
CA ILE A 33 -2.93 -8.84 10.42
C ILE A 33 -1.61 -9.45 10.82
N GLY A 34 -0.66 -9.48 9.87
CA GLY A 34 0.71 -9.83 10.17
C GLY A 34 1.24 -9.01 11.33
N SER A 35 2.16 -9.55 12.08
CA SER A 35 2.80 -8.86 13.21
C SER A 35 4.07 -8.13 12.81
N GLY A 36 4.46 -8.23 11.55
CA GLY A 36 5.69 -7.67 10.99
C GLY A 36 5.59 -6.19 10.62
N PRO A 37 6.46 -5.73 9.73
CA PRO A 37 6.57 -4.31 9.35
C PRO A 37 5.37 -3.82 8.53
N VAL A 38 5.26 -2.50 8.43
CA VAL A 38 4.48 -1.87 7.36
C VAL A 38 5.33 -1.86 6.10
N VAL A 39 4.82 -2.43 5.01
CA VAL A 39 5.48 -2.43 3.70
C VAL A 39 4.91 -1.32 2.84
N VAL A 40 5.76 -0.45 2.31
CA VAL A 40 5.34 0.65 1.44
C VAL A 40 6.01 0.57 0.07
N GLY A 41 5.21 0.65 -0.98
CA GLY A 41 5.69 0.80 -2.35
C GLY A 41 6.15 2.23 -2.62
N VAL A 42 7.40 2.40 -3.04
CA VAL A 42 8.01 3.70 -3.29
C VAL A 42 8.57 3.78 -4.72
N LEU A 43 8.46 4.97 -5.31
CA LEU A 43 8.99 5.29 -6.62
C LEU A 43 10.09 6.34 -6.51
N PRO A 44 11.04 6.38 -7.47
CA PRO A 44 11.93 7.54 -7.61
C PRO A 44 11.11 8.84 -7.71
N GLY A 45 11.58 9.90 -7.04
CA GLY A 45 10.86 11.18 -7.01
C GLY A 45 9.65 11.21 -6.06
N LEU A 46 9.70 10.44 -5.02
CA LEU A 46 8.79 10.23 -3.89
C LEU A 46 7.62 11.21 -3.73
N ALA A 47 6.46 10.66 -3.41
CA ALA A 47 5.35 11.39 -2.81
C ALA A 47 5.54 11.42 -1.27
N PRO A 48 5.98 12.52 -0.67
CA PRO A 48 6.27 12.61 0.77
C PRO A 48 5.09 12.14 1.63
N GLY A 49 3.87 12.51 1.26
CA GLY A 49 2.67 12.17 2.01
C GLY A 49 2.43 10.65 2.15
N VAL A 50 2.85 9.84 1.17
CA VAL A 50 2.72 8.37 1.26
C VAL A 50 3.64 7.83 2.35
N ILE A 51 4.88 8.35 2.42
CA ILE A 51 5.87 7.94 3.42
C ILE A 51 5.46 8.41 4.81
N GLU A 52 4.94 9.62 4.94
CA GLU A 52 4.46 10.14 6.22
C GLU A 52 3.31 9.30 6.77
N VAL A 53 2.33 8.96 5.92
CA VAL A 53 1.21 8.08 6.30
C VAL A 53 1.72 6.71 6.71
N ALA A 54 2.59 6.08 5.90
CA ALA A 54 3.15 4.76 6.20
C ALA A 54 3.95 4.77 7.52
N SER A 55 4.77 5.80 7.75
CA SER A 55 5.54 5.98 8.98
C SER A 55 4.64 6.19 10.21
N SER A 56 3.59 7.00 10.08
CA SER A 56 2.60 7.24 11.13
C SER A 56 1.89 5.92 11.54
N ILE A 57 1.60 5.07 10.57
CA ILE A 57 0.97 3.76 10.81
C ILE A 57 1.96 2.81 11.47
N ALA A 58 3.19 2.72 10.96
CA ALA A 58 4.24 1.88 11.55
C ALA A 58 4.49 2.26 13.01
N TRP A 59 4.53 3.56 13.31
CA TRP A 59 4.61 4.05 14.68
C TRP A 59 3.43 3.60 15.55
N ARG A 60 2.19 3.73 15.04
CA ARG A 60 0.98 3.31 15.77
C ARG A 60 0.94 1.81 16.05
N PHE A 61 1.49 1.01 15.17
CA PHE A 61 1.59 -0.44 15.35
C PHE A 61 2.84 -0.86 16.15
N GLY A 62 3.72 0.09 16.50
CA GLY A 62 4.97 -0.21 17.21
C GLY A 62 5.93 -1.08 16.39
N THR A 63 5.92 -0.90 15.05
CA THR A 63 6.70 -1.70 14.12
C THR A 63 7.60 -0.84 13.22
N THR A 64 8.36 -1.48 12.34
CA THR A 64 9.28 -0.85 11.40
C THR A 64 8.63 -0.62 10.04
N LEU A 65 9.28 0.19 9.19
CA LEU A 65 8.87 0.47 7.83
C LEU A 65 9.81 -0.23 6.84
N VAL A 66 9.26 -0.94 5.88
CA VAL A 66 9.98 -1.54 4.75
C VAL A 66 9.58 -0.84 3.47
N CYS A 67 10.52 -0.10 2.89
CA CYS A 67 10.32 0.60 1.62
C CYS A 67 10.78 -0.29 0.46
N VAL A 68 9.86 -0.61 -0.43
CA VAL A 68 10.12 -1.45 -1.60
C VAL A 68 10.09 -0.58 -2.85
N SER A 69 11.19 -0.53 -3.58
CA SER A 69 11.28 0.08 -4.91
C SER A 69 11.39 -1.01 -5.96
N VAL A 70 10.56 -0.95 -7.00
CA VAL A 70 10.52 -2.00 -8.03
C VAL A 70 10.91 -1.40 -9.38
N ASP A 71 11.91 -2.00 -9.99
CA ASP A 71 12.29 -1.70 -11.36
C ASP A 71 11.46 -2.54 -12.32
N ALA A 72 10.48 -1.91 -12.96
CA ALA A 72 9.58 -2.55 -13.91
C ALA A 72 10.17 -2.69 -15.32
N SER A 73 11.38 -2.17 -15.58
CA SER A 73 12.09 -2.35 -16.85
C SER A 73 12.82 -3.70 -16.94
N LEU A 74 12.95 -4.38 -15.80
CA LEU A 74 13.61 -5.66 -15.65
C LEU A 74 12.59 -6.74 -15.25
N PHE A 75 12.89 -8.00 -15.54
CA PHE A 75 12.11 -9.12 -15.04
C PHE A 75 13.00 -10.20 -14.43
N ASP A 76 12.42 -10.96 -13.53
CA ASP A 76 13.06 -12.13 -12.93
C ASP A 76 13.03 -13.28 -13.94
N ALA A 77 14.19 -13.61 -14.48
CA ALA A 77 14.39 -14.70 -15.43
C ALA A 77 14.68 -16.05 -14.74
N GLY A 78 14.69 -16.09 -13.41
CA GLY A 78 14.90 -17.29 -12.61
C GLY A 78 16.02 -17.16 -11.59
N THR A 79 16.29 -18.25 -10.89
CA THR A 79 17.31 -18.29 -9.83
C THR A 79 18.47 -19.17 -10.28
N ARG A 80 19.71 -18.68 -10.12
CA ARG A 80 20.92 -19.47 -10.37
C ARG A 80 21.12 -20.52 -9.28
N SER A 81 22.01 -21.46 -9.55
CA SER A 81 22.37 -22.51 -8.59
C SER A 81 23.03 -22.00 -7.31
N ASP A 82 23.54 -20.78 -7.32
CA ASP A 82 24.11 -20.07 -6.15
C ASP A 82 23.06 -19.30 -5.32
N GLY A 83 21.78 -19.37 -5.74
CA GLY A 83 20.67 -18.67 -5.09
C GLY A 83 20.49 -17.20 -5.55
N SER A 84 21.33 -16.69 -6.47
CA SER A 84 21.16 -15.35 -7.02
C SER A 84 20.03 -15.32 -8.06
N VAL A 85 19.26 -14.24 -8.07
CA VAL A 85 18.21 -13.99 -9.06
C VAL A 85 18.85 -13.57 -10.37
N MET A 86 18.46 -14.20 -11.48
CA MET A 86 18.79 -13.74 -12.82
C MET A 86 17.80 -12.66 -13.22
N VAL A 87 18.34 -11.52 -13.62
CA VAL A 87 17.53 -10.37 -14.04
C VAL A 87 17.82 -10.09 -15.51
N GLU A 88 16.77 -9.95 -16.29
CA GLU A 88 16.87 -9.61 -17.72
C GLU A 88 16.03 -8.37 -18.03
N PRO A 89 16.46 -7.51 -18.97
CA PRO A 89 15.70 -6.37 -19.38
C PRO A 89 14.50 -6.78 -20.23
N ILE A 90 13.38 -6.06 -20.07
CA ILE A 90 12.19 -6.26 -20.91
C ILE A 90 12.49 -5.79 -22.33
N ASP A 91 13.28 -4.73 -22.48
CA ASP A 91 13.73 -4.21 -23.79
C ASP A 91 15.06 -4.91 -24.17
N PRO A 92 15.07 -5.74 -25.23
CA PRO A 92 16.28 -6.46 -25.66
C PRO A 92 17.39 -5.54 -26.16
N ASP A 93 17.09 -4.29 -26.52
CA ASP A 93 18.07 -3.32 -26.94
C ASP A 93 18.80 -2.65 -25.75
N THR A 94 18.36 -2.92 -24.54
CA THR A 94 18.99 -2.42 -23.31
C THR A 94 19.95 -3.45 -22.74
N ALA A 95 21.23 -3.07 -22.65
CA ALA A 95 22.26 -3.94 -22.07
C ALA A 95 22.37 -3.85 -20.53
N ASP A 96 21.69 -2.89 -19.90
CA ASP A 96 21.77 -2.68 -18.46
C ASP A 96 20.82 -3.62 -17.72
N THR A 97 21.40 -4.53 -16.96
CA THR A 97 20.70 -5.49 -16.10
C THR A 97 20.80 -5.12 -14.62
N THR A 98 21.28 -3.90 -14.32
CA THR A 98 21.43 -3.43 -12.94
C THR A 98 20.11 -2.87 -12.45
N PRO A 99 19.46 -3.47 -11.43
CA PRO A 99 18.19 -2.94 -10.92
C PRO A 99 18.33 -1.50 -10.44
N GLN A 100 17.48 -0.63 -10.96
CA GLN A 100 17.42 0.77 -10.55
C GLN A 100 16.63 0.88 -9.25
N GLY A 101 17.33 1.08 -8.16
CA GLY A 101 16.74 1.33 -6.84
C GLY A 101 16.49 2.82 -6.59
N LEU A 102 16.08 3.14 -5.37
CA LEU A 102 16.00 4.52 -4.91
C LEU A 102 17.40 5.15 -4.86
N SER A 103 17.50 6.39 -5.27
CA SER A 103 18.71 7.19 -5.11
C SER A 103 19.05 7.40 -3.62
N ASP A 104 20.28 7.75 -3.31
CA ASP A 104 20.67 8.03 -1.92
C ASP A 104 19.95 9.28 -1.37
N SER A 105 19.61 10.23 -2.22
CA SER A 105 18.80 11.39 -1.84
C SER A 105 17.37 10.97 -1.48
N ASP A 106 16.75 10.08 -2.27
CA ASP A 106 15.42 9.55 -1.96
C ASP A 106 15.41 8.75 -0.65
N LYS A 107 16.42 7.88 -0.46
CA LYS A 107 16.58 7.13 0.79
C LYS A 107 16.76 8.04 2.00
N ALA A 108 17.52 9.14 1.84
CA ALA A 108 17.69 10.14 2.90
C ALA A 108 16.37 10.85 3.23
N ALA A 109 15.59 11.22 2.22
CA ALA A 109 14.29 11.84 2.41
C ALA A 109 13.30 10.90 3.13
N VAL A 110 13.27 9.62 2.76
CA VAL A 110 12.46 8.61 3.46
C VAL A 110 12.88 8.47 4.93
N ARG A 111 14.18 8.36 5.19
CA ARG A 111 14.67 8.26 6.57
C ARG A 111 14.32 9.49 7.40
N ALA A 112 14.46 10.68 6.82
CA ALA A 112 14.09 11.92 7.51
C ALA A 112 12.60 11.94 7.89
N ALA A 113 11.72 11.56 6.97
CA ALA A 113 10.28 11.48 7.24
C ALA A 113 9.96 10.43 8.34
N ALA A 114 10.55 9.25 8.28
CA ALA A 114 10.32 8.19 9.26
C ALA A 114 10.89 8.54 10.64
N THR A 115 12.03 9.25 10.70
CA THR A 115 12.65 9.70 11.95
C THR A 115 11.73 10.64 12.73
N THR A 116 10.89 11.42 12.06
CA THR A 116 9.89 12.28 12.70
C THR A 116 8.92 11.47 13.58
N TYR A 117 8.69 10.21 13.23
CA TYR A 117 7.85 9.27 13.98
C TYR A 117 8.66 8.29 14.84
N GLY A 118 10.00 8.36 14.82
CA GLY A 118 10.87 7.41 15.53
C GLY A 118 10.81 5.98 14.96
N VAL A 119 10.56 5.83 13.65
CA VAL A 119 10.39 4.55 12.97
C VAL A 119 11.65 4.19 12.19
N ASP A 120 12.15 2.97 12.41
CA ASP A 120 13.26 2.40 11.65
C ASP A 120 12.82 2.00 10.23
N VAL A 121 13.71 2.25 9.25
CA VAL A 121 13.44 2.02 7.83
C VAL A 121 14.44 1.04 7.22
N THR A 122 13.91 0.05 6.50
CA THR A 122 14.68 -0.86 5.64
C THR A 122 14.29 -0.64 4.17
N PHE A 123 15.26 -0.70 3.26
CA PHE A 123 15.03 -0.58 1.82
C PHE A 123 15.24 -1.94 1.15
N VAL A 124 14.28 -2.32 0.30
CA VAL A 124 14.30 -3.57 -0.47
C VAL A 124 14.11 -3.21 -1.95
N PRO A 125 15.13 -3.42 -2.79
CA PRO A 125 14.95 -3.33 -4.23
C PRO A 125 14.22 -4.57 -4.75
N GLY A 126 13.34 -4.38 -5.71
CA GLY A 126 12.64 -5.44 -6.43
C GLY A 126 12.73 -5.22 -7.94
N VAL A 127 12.38 -6.25 -8.71
CA VAL A 127 12.30 -6.19 -10.18
C VAL A 127 10.99 -6.80 -10.66
N GLY A 128 10.55 -6.40 -11.85
CA GLY A 128 9.39 -6.96 -12.52
C GLY A 128 8.07 -6.31 -12.12
N ASP A 129 7.04 -7.12 -11.93
CA ASP A 129 5.70 -6.64 -11.59
C ASP A 129 5.63 -6.08 -10.16
N PRO A 130 5.31 -4.80 -9.99
CA PRO A 130 5.30 -4.17 -8.66
C PRO A 130 4.31 -4.81 -7.68
N SER A 131 3.15 -5.28 -8.15
CA SER A 131 2.17 -5.89 -7.26
C SER A 131 2.66 -7.23 -6.73
N ARG A 132 3.33 -8.01 -7.59
CA ARG A 132 3.92 -9.27 -7.22
C ARG A 132 5.10 -9.10 -6.26
N ALA A 133 6.02 -8.18 -6.56
CA ALA A 133 7.18 -7.91 -5.72
C ALA A 133 6.76 -7.41 -4.32
N LEU A 134 5.80 -6.50 -4.25
CA LEU A 134 5.25 -6.00 -2.98
C LEU A 134 4.57 -7.12 -2.18
N SER A 135 3.77 -7.97 -2.84
CA SER A 135 3.11 -9.11 -2.19
C SER A 135 4.13 -10.11 -1.64
N GLN A 136 5.19 -10.41 -2.41
CA GLN A 136 6.25 -11.32 -1.97
C GLN A 136 6.99 -10.78 -0.74
N VAL A 137 7.41 -9.50 -0.76
CA VAL A 137 8.07 -8.89 0.39
C VAL A 137 7.16 -8.85 1.62
N ALA A 138 5.86 -8.60 1.41
CA ALA A 138 4.88 -8.61 2.49
C ALA A 138 4.71 -10.01 3.09
N GLU A 139 4.73 -11.06 2.26
CA GLU A 139 4.66 -12.45 2.70
C GLU A 139 5.92 -12.85 3.49
N ASP A 140 7.10 -12.62 2.91
CA ASP A 140 8.40 -12.99 3.50
C ASP A 140 8.66 -12.29 4.85
N ARG A 141 8.06 -11.13 5.07
CA ARG A 141 8.22 -10.32 6.28
C ARG A 141 7.05 -10.42 7.26
N ASP A 142 6.05 -11.24 6.97
CA ASP A 142 4.78 -11.29 7.71
C ASP A 142 4.21 -9.87 7.98
N ALA A 143 4.19 -9.05 6.91
CA ALA A 143 3.85 -7.63 7.02
C ALA A 143 2.48 -7.40 7.64
N ALA A 144 2.36 -6.39 8.50
CA ALA A 144 1.11 -5.96 9.11
C ALA A 144 0.14 -5.40 8.05
N MET A 145 0.65 -4.65 7.09
CA MET A 145 -0.10 -4.14 5.94
C MET A 145 0.80 -3.65 4.81
N LEU A 146 0.18 -3.42 3.66
CA LEU A 146 0.77 -2.78 2.50
C LEU A 146 0.25 -1.35 2.37
N VAL A 147 1.14 -0.42 2.02
CA VAL A 147 0.79 0.97 1.71
C VAL A 147 1.27 1.30 0.30
N VAL A 148 0.39 1.86 -0.52
CA VAL A 148 0.72 2.29 -1.87
C VAL A 148 0.15 3.67 -2.15
N GLY A 149 0.87 4.47 -2.93
CA GLY A 149 0.37 5.74 -3.43
C GLY A 149 -0.53 5.55 -4.65
N ALA A 150 -1.58 6.34 -4.75
CA ALA A 150 -2.37 6.46 -5.97
C ALA A 150 -2.35 7.91 -6.46
N ARG A 151 -2.03 8.13 -7.74
CA ARG A 151 -2.13 9.43 -8.40
C ARG A 151 -3.49 9.55 -9.06
N THR A 152 -4.15 10.68 -8.83
CA THR A 152 -5.36 11.07 -9.54
C THR A 152 -4.94 12.07 -10.62
N GLY A 153 -4.92 11.68 -11.89
CA GLY A 153 -4.61 12.62 -12.98
C GLY A 153 -4.32 11.97 -14.32
N ALA A 154 -4.68 12.68 -15.41
CA ALA A 154 -4.56 12.24 -16.81
C ALA A 154 -3.13 12.39 -17.37
N GLY A 155 -2.14 11.77 -16.75
CA GLY A 155 -0.77 11.77 -17.27
C GLY A 155 -0.35 10.38 -17.74
N ARG A 156 0.21 10.28 -18.95
CA ARG A 156 0.58 9.00 -19.63
C ARG A 156 1.54 8.10 -18.82
N ILE A 157 2.21 8.64 -17.80
CA ILE A 157 3.06 7.88 -16.88
C ILE A 157 2.23 7.33 -15.69
N ALA A 158 1.04 7.87 -15.47
CA ALA A 158 0.11 7.47 -14.43
C ALA A 158 -0.52 6.08 -14.67
N GLU A 159 -0.54 5.58 -15.90
CA GLU A 159 -1.16 4.28 -16.23
C GLU A 159 -0.49 3.08 -15.57
N PHE A 160 0.81 3.17 -15.24
CA PHE A 160 1.51 2.06 -14.57
C PHE A 160 1.27 1.97 -13.07
N PHE A 161 0.85 3.07 -12.40
CA PHE A 161 0.70 3.10 -10.95
C PHE A 161 -0.65 3.62 -10.45
N THR A 162 -1.48 4.15 -11.34
CA THR A 162 -2.84 4.59 -11.01
C THR A 162 -3.79 3.42 -10.97
N GLY A 163 -4.11 2.96 -9.80
CA GLY A 163 -5.16 1.96 -9.58
C GLY A 163 -4.78 0.51 -9.92
N SER A 164 -3.89 0.26 -10.89
CA SER A 164 -3.57 -1.12 -11.29
C SER A 164 -2.81 -1.89 -10.21
N VAL A 165 -1.79 -1.30 -9.58
CA VAL A 165 -1.03 -1.95 -8.50
C VAL A 165 -1.92 -2.13 -7.27
N ALA A 166 -2.64 -1.09 -6.85
CA ALA A 166 -3.55 -1.17 -5.71
C ALA A 166 -4.65 -2.21 -5.94
N VAL A 167 -5.29 -2.19 -7.11
CA VAL A 167 -6.34 -3.16 -7.47
C VAL A 167 -5.77 -4.59 -7.51
N ARG A 168 -4.61 -4.79 -8.15
CA ARG A 168 -3.98 -6.12 -8.19
C ARG A 168 -3.59 -6.62 -6.81
N LEU A 169 -3.06 -5.75 -5.95
CA LEU A 169 -2.74 -6.11 -4.57
C LEU A 169 -3.98 -6.56 -3.80
N THR A 170 -5.13 -5.92 -3.97
CA THR A 170 -6.36 -6.33 -3.28
C THR A 170 -6.91 -7.69 -3.73
N HIS A 171 -6.50 -8.17 -4.92
CA HIS A 171 -6.93 -9.47 -5.45
C HIS A 171 -5.88 -10.57 -5.31
N GLN A 172 -4.60 -10.25 -5.17
CA GLN A 172 -3.51 -11.21 -5.26
C GLN A 172 -2.85 -11.56 -3.92
N GLN A 173 -3.28 -10.90 -2.85
CA GLN A 173 -2.72 -11.14 -1.51
C GLN A 173 -3.82 -10.94 -0.45
N HIS A 174 -3.56 -11.40 0.78
CA HIS A 174 -4.58 -11.47 1.85
C HIS A 174 -4.40 -10.39 2.94
N ARG A 175 -3.35 -9.58 2.88
CA ARG A 175 -3.10 -8.51 3.86
C ARG A 175 -3.87 -7.25 3.52
N SER A 176 -4.13 -6.42 4.51
CA SER A 176 -4.75 -5.11 4.31
C SER A 176 -3.90 -4.23 3.39
N VAL A 177 -4.52 -3.55 2.44
CA VAL A 177 -3.88 -2.58 1.55
C VAL A 177 -4.45 -1.21 1.81
N LEU A 178 -3.58 -0.27 2.18
CA LEU A 178 -3.91 1.13 2.30
C LEU A 178 -3.48 1.88 1.04
N VAL A 179 -4.43 2.56 0.41
CA VAL A 179 -4.18 3.39 -0.77
C VAL A 179 -4.18 4.86 -0.33
N VAL A 180 -3.07 5.55 -0.55
CA VAL A 180 -2.89 6.96 -0.19
C VAL A 180 -2.94 7.82 -1.44
N PRO A 181 -3.88 8.79 -1.56
CA PRO A 181 -3.88 9.75 -2.65
C PRO A 181 -2.60 10.59 -2.64
N VAL A 182 -1.89 10.63 -3.78
CA VAL A 182 -0.64 11.40 -3.93
C VAL A 182 -0.93 12.87 -4.24
N ASP A 183 -1.90 13.10 -5.12
CA ASP A 183 -2.36 14.43 -5.52
C ASP A 183 -3.87 14.50 -5.26
N PRO A 184 -4.31 14.73 -4.00
CA PRO A 184 -5.73 14.73 -3.69
C PRO A 184 -6.43 15.90 -4.41
N VAL A 185 -7.47 15.57 -5.17
CA VAL A 185 -8.36 16.56 -5.76
C VAL A 185 -9.38 17.04 -4.74
N GLY A 186 -9.84 18.29 -4.87
CA GLY A 186 -10.89 18.81 -4.00
C GLY A 186 -12.20 18.01 -4.12
N PHE A 187 -13.02 18.02 -3.09
CA PHE A 187 -14.30 17.30 -3.05
C PHE A 187 -15.22 17.65 -4.21
N ASP A 188 -15.18 18.91 -4.68
CA ASP A 188 -16.01 19.42 -5.78
C ASP A 188 -15.36 19.26 -7.16
N ALA A 189 -14.18 18.62 -7.25
CA ALA A 189 -13.53 18.39 -8.53
C ALA A 189 -14.32 17.34 -9.35
N PRO A 190 -14.55 17.59 -10.66
CA PRO A 190 -15.22 16.61 -11.51
C PRO A 190 -14.42 15.31 -11.58
N LEU A 191 -15.12 14.20 -11.53
CA LEU A 191 -14.51 12.89 -11.66
C LEU A 191 -14.04 12.67 -13.12
N PRO A 192 -13.01 11.85 -13.37
CA PRO A 192 -12.48 11.63 -14.72
C PRO A 192 -13.51 11.15 -15.75
N TRP A 193 -14.59 10.53 -15.28
CA TRP A 193 -15.70 10.06 -16.12
C TRP A 193 -16.87 11.04 -16.22
N ASP A 194 -16.82 12.18 -15.52
CA ASP A 194 -17.83 13.25 -15.61
C ASP A 194 -17.53 14.22 -16.77
N THR A 195 -16.40 14.06 -17.45
CA THR A 195 -16.04 14.87 -18.61
C THR A 195 -16.45 14.11 -19.87
N PRO A 196 -17.25 14.70 -20.75
CA PRO A 196 -17.73 14.06 -21.98
C PRO A 196 -16.64 13.79 -22.99
#